data_007239be4a31a11704dfd34f22366d6d
#
_entry.id   007239be4a31a11704dfd34f22366d6d
#
_cell.length_a   1.000
_cell.length_b   1.000
_cell.length_c   1.000
_cell.angle_alpha   90.00
_cell.angle_beta   90.00
_cell.angle_gamma   90.00
#
_symmetry.space_group_name_H-M   'P 1'
#
loop_
_entity.id
_entity.type
_entity.pdbx_description
1 polymer ?
#
loop_
_entity_poly.entity_id
_entity_poly.type
_entity_poly.pdbx_seq_one_letter_code
_entity_poly.pdbx_strand_id
1 'polypeptide(L)'
;MAQTQALPNPQFLEALLETYAVHEHINMLILDHLDPRAWLAKPAGSKVRNIAAIFTHMHNIRRKWLRLSAPHLKLPAELNRSHCTQRQARAALSESGKRCAQMLAEFLTQTNGGVRKFHRDGWAPPWQPGASMFAYMIVHDVHHRGQICMLAHQLGFPLPKKLAYGIWSWEKLWRQCGFTSPHLIRRR
;
A
#
# COMPACT_ATOMS: atom_id res chain seq x y z
N MET A 1 -10.08 22.19 -28.28
CA MET A 1 -8.84 21.51 -28.67
C MET A 1 -8.40 20.67 -27.50
N ALA A 2 -8.44 19.35 -27.62
CA ALA A 2 -7.95 18.44 -26.55
C ALA A 2 -6.43 18.52 -26.54
N GLN A 3 -5.83 19.02 -25.46
CA GLN A 3 -4.40 18.92 -25.24
C GLN A 3 -4.05 17.44 -25.15
N THR A 4 -3.32 16.92 -26.13
CA THR A 4 -2.68 15.62 -26.08
C THR A 4 -1.64 15.69 -24.96
N GLN A 5 -1.97 15.23 -23.76
CA GLN A 5 -0.99 15.10 -22.69
C GLN A 5 0.09 14.11 -23.17
N ALA A 6 1.31 14.61 -23.31
CA ALA A 6 2.46 13.75 -23.57
C ALA A 6 2.55 12.68 -22.47
N LEU A 7 2.77 11.42 -22.88
CA LEU A 7 2.98 10.32 -21.93
C LEU A 7 4.19 10.65 -21.04
N PRO A 8 4.10 10.37 -19.73
CA PRO A 8 5.23 10.58 -18.83
C PRO A 8 6.46 9.77 -19.31
N ASN A 9 7.65 10.27 -19.00
CA ASN A 9 8.90 9.59 -19.29
C ASN A 9 8.85 8.13 -18.78
N PRO A 10 9.15 7.10 -19.60
CA PRO A 10 9.14 5.70 -19.21
C PRO A 10 9.93 5.41 -17.92
N GLN A 11 11.09 6.03 -17.74
CA GLN A 11 11.91 5.90 -16.54
C GLN A 11 11.19 6.42 -15.29
N PHE A 12 10.40 7.49 -15.42
CA PHE A 12 9.60 8.02 -14.32
C PHE A 12 8.47 7.07 -13.94
N LEU A 13 7.83 6.44 -14.92
CA LEU A 13 6.77 5.45 -14.69
C LEU A 13 7.34 4.21 -13.97
N GLU A 14 8.47 3.71 -14.41
CA GLU A 14 9.18 2.60 -13.79
C GLU A 14 9.53 2.92 -12.33
N ALA A 15 10.10 4.10 -12.07
CA ALA A 15 10.43 4.55 -10.73
C ALA A 15 9.20 4.63 -9.79
N LEU A 16 8.04 5.02 -10.31
CA LEU A 16 6.79 5.00 -9.52
C LEU A 16 6.35 3.59 -9.16
N LEU A 17 6.41 2.65 -10.11
CA LEU A 17 6.02 1.25 -9.86
C LEU A 17 6.98 0.57 -8.89
N GLU A 18 8.28 0.80 -9.04
CA GLU A 18 9.29 0.32 -8.10
C GLU A 18 9.08 0.91 -6.70
N THR A 19 8.80 2.21 -6.61
CA THR A 19 8.45 2.88 -5.34
C THR A 19 7.25 2.22 -4.68
N TYR A 20 6.22 1.89 -5.47
CA TYR A 20 5.05 1.19 -4.95
C TYR A 20 5.40 -0.22 -4.45
N ALA A 21 6.24 -0.95 -5.16
CA ALA A 21 6.69 -2.28 -4.74
C ALA A 21 7.49 -2.23 -3.43
N VAL A 22 8.38 -1.25 -3.25
CA VAL A 22 9.10 -1.02 -1.98
C VAL A 22 8.13 -0.67 -0.86
N HIS A 23 7.14 0.20 -1.14
CA HIS A 23 6.08 0.54 -0.18
C HIS A 23 5.31 -0.70 0.29
N GLU A 24 4.91 -1.58 -0.63
CA GLU A 24 4.24 -2.85 -0.32
C GLU A 24 5.14 -3.79 0.48
N HIS A 25 6.41 -3.88 0.12
CA HIS A 25 7.37 -4.69 0.87
C HIS A 25 7.49 -4.22 2.32
N ILE A 26 7.51 -2.91 2.58
CA ILE A 26 7.51 -2.36 3.94
C ILE A 26 6.25 -2.75 4.70
N ASN A 27 5.07 -2.68 4.07
CA ASN A 27 3.82 -3.10 4.70
C ASN A 27 3.86 -4.57 5.13
N MET A 28 4.40 -5.43 4.27
CA MET A 28 4.55 -6.87 4.56
C MET A 28 5.58 -7.12 5.66
N LEU A 29 6.73 -6.44 5.64
CA LEU A 29 7.75 -6.54 6.68
C LEU A 29 7.19 -6.19 8.07
N ILE A 30 6.42 -5.11 8.16
CA ILE A 30 5.80 -4.71 9.44
C ILE A 30 4.83 -5.80 9.90
N LEU A 31 3.94 -6.26 9.01
CA LEU A 31 2.96 -7.28 9.35
C LEU A 31 3.63 -8.59 9.81
N ASP A 32 4.69 -9.01 9.14
CA ASP A 32 5.41 -10.26 9.45
C ASP A 32 6.17 -10.21 10.78
N HIS A 33 6.49 -9.01 11.29
CA HIS A 33 7.26 -8.84 12.54
C HIS A 33 6.42 -8.31 13.72
N LEU A 34 5.12 -8.12 13.53
CA LEU A 34 4.23 -7.79 14.64
C LEU A 34 4.09 -8.95 15.60
N ASP A 35 4.21 -8.65 16.89
CA ASP A 35 3.94 -9.63 17.92
C ASP A 35 2.46 -10.07 17.87
N PRO A 36 2.18 -11.39 17.79
CA PRO A 36 0.81 -11.89 17.73
C PRO A 36 -0.07 -11.44 18.91
N ARG A 37 0.53 -11.16 20.08
CA ARG A 37 -0.18 -10.67 21.28
C ARG A 37 -0.76 -9.27 21.06
N ALA A 38 -0.13 -8.44 20.22
CA ALA A 38 -0.63 -7.12 19.87
C ALA A 38 -1.82 -7.16 18.88
N TRP A 39 -2.00 -8.26 18.16
CA TRP A 39 -2.88 -8.34 16.99
C TRP A 39 -4.33 -7.90 17.26
N LEU A 40 -4.94 -8.43 18.33
CA LEU A 40 -6.31 -8.11 18.76
C LEU A 40 -6.35 -7.20 19.99
N ALA A 41 -5.21 -6.91 20.61
CA ALA A 41 -5.14 -6.12 21.82
C ALA A 41 -5.55 -4.65 21.57
N LYS A 42 -6.06 -4.02 22.62
CA LYS A 42 -6.41 -2.60 22.67
C LYS A 42 -5.92 -2.01 23.99
N PRO A 43 -5.52 -0.73 24.02
CA PRO A 43 -5.29 -0.05 25.29
C PRO A 43 -6.56 -0.07 26.16
N ALA A 44 -6.38 -0.21 27.47
CA ALA A 44 -7.49 -0.25 28.43
C ALA A 44 -8.40 0.96 28.26
N GLY A 45 -9.73 0.75 28.29
CA GLY A 45 -10.73 1.80 28.15
C GLY A 45 -10.83 2.47 26.78
N SER A 46 -10.02 2.05 25.81
CA SER A 46 -9.98 2.69 24.50
C SER A 46 -11.00 2.13 23.50
N LYS A 47 -11.61 3.04 22.71
CA LYS A 47 -12.48 2.70 21.58
C LYS A 47 -11.74 2.63 20.24
N VAL A 48 -10.40 2.74 20.23
CA VAL A 48 -9.60 2.68 19.00
C VAL A 48 -9.71 1.31 18.32
N ARG A 49 -9.42 1.30 17.03
CA ARG A 49 -9.27 0.06 16.27
C ARG A 49 -8.06 -0.71 16.78
N ASN A 50 -8.16 -2.04 16.89
CA ASN A 50 -6.97 -2.88 17.05
C ASN A 50 -6.20 -3.01 15.73
N ILE A 51 -5.00 -3.59 15.79
CA ILE A 51 -4.12 -3.76 14.63
C ILE A 51 -4.79 -4.58 13.52
N ALA A 52 -5.49 -5.66 13.88
CA ALA A 52 -6.26 -6.47 12.93
C ALA A 52 -7.27 -5.64 12.14
N ALA A 53 -8.03 -4.78 12.82
CA ALA A 53 -9.03 -3.93 12.18
C ALA A 53 -8.41 -2.86 11.28
N ILE A 54 -7.19 -2.38 11.59
CA ILE A 54 -6.47 -1.42 10.75
C ILE A 54 -6.00 -2.11 9.46
N PHE A 55 -5.37 -3.29 9.52
CA PHE A 55 -4.98 -4.03 8.32
C PHE A 55 -6.17 -4.44 7.47
N THR A 56 -7.26 -4.89 8.09
CA THR A 56 -8.51 -5.19 7.40
C THR A 56 -9.04 -3.95 6.67
N HIS A 57 -8.98 -2.79 7.30
CA HIS A 57 -9.38 -1.53 6.68
C HIS A 57 -8.51 -1.20 5.46
N MET A 58 -7.19 -1.26 5.59
CA MET A 58 -6.27 -1.03 4.46
C MET A 58 -6.61 -1.92 3.27
N HIS A 59 -6.77 -3.23 3.50
CA HIS A 59 -7.15 -4.17 2.44
C HIS A 59 -8.52 -3.84 1.83
N ASN A 60 -9.54 -3.62 2.64
CA ASN A 60 -10.90 -3.37 2.13
C ASN A 60 -11.03 -2.03 1.41
N ILE A 61 -10.22 -1.02 1.75
CA ILE A 61 -10.13 0.23 0.99
C ILE A 61 -9.46 0.00 -0.37
N ARG A 62 -8.38 -0.77 -0.45
CA ARG A 62 -7.75 -1.16 -1.71
C ARG A 62 -8.73 -1.90 -2.62
N ARG A 63 -9.54 -2.81 -2.07
CA ARG A 63 -10.62 -3.47 -2.80
C ARG A 63 -11.66 -2.47 -3.35
N LYS A 64 -11.99 -1.42 -2.57
CA LYS A 64 -12.89 -0.36 -3.02
C LYS A 64 -12.31 0.37 -4.23
N TRP A 65 -11.03 0.75 -4.18
CA TRP A 65 -10.36 1.39 -5.31
C TRP A 65 -10.38 0.51 -6.56
N LEU A 66 -10.02 -0.76 -6.42
CA LEU A 66 -10.04 -1.73 -7.52
C LEU A 66 -11.43 -1.87 -8.13
N ARG A 67 -12.46 -2.08 -7.30
CA ARG A 67 -13.84 -2.24 -7.77
C ARG A 67 -14.34 -1.03 -8.54
N LEU A 68 -14.00 0.17 -8.10
CA LEU A 68 -14.52 1.41 -8.68
C LEU A 68 -13.67 1.92 -9.85
N SER A 69 -12.37 1.66 -9.85
CA SER A 69 -11.44 2.22 -10.83
C SER A 69 -10.95 1.22 -11.86
N ALA A 70 -10.87 -0.07 -11.51
CA ALA A 70 -10.38 -1.15 -12.37
C ALA A 70 -11.28 -2.40 -12.27
N PRO A 71 -12.59 -2.30 -12.61
CA PRO A 71 -13.57 -3.39 -12.41
C PRO A 71 -13.27 -4.64 -13.24
N HIS A 72 -12.42 -4.56 -14.25
CA HIS A 72 -11.94 -5.67 -15.06
C HIS A 72 -10.90 -6.54 -14.34
N LEU A 73 -10.28 -6.03 -13.27
CA LEU A 73 -9.34 -6.81 -12.47
C LEU A 73 -10.08 -7.71 -11.48
N LYS A 74 -9.53 -8.92 -11.28
CA LYS A 74 -10.08 -9.85 -10.28
C LYS A 74 -10.04 -9.19 -8.90
N LEU A 75 -11.21 -9.00 -8.31
CA LEU A 75 -11.35 -8.41 -6.98
C LEU A 75 -10.97 -9.43 -5.90
N PRO A 76 -10.01 -9.14 -5.00
CA PRO A 76 -9.70 -10.01 -3.86
C PRO A 76 -10.90 -10.19 -2.92
N ALA A 77 -10.95 -11.27 -2.14
CA ALA A 77 -12.00 -11.49 -1.17
C ALA A 77 -11.98 -10.43 -0.05
N GLU A 78 -13.14 -10.10 0.51
CA GLU A 78 -13.24 -9.17 1.62
C GLU A 78 -12.77 -9.79 2.92
N LEU A 79 -12.12 -9.00 3.77
CA LEU A 79 -11.76 -9.41 5.12
C LEU A 79 -12.82 -8.97 6.12
N ASN A 80 -13.16 -9.88 7.03
CA ASN A 80 -14.03 -9.58 8.16
C ASN A 80 -13.24 -8.82 9.24
N ARG A 81 -13.73 -7.63 9.62
CA ARG A 81 -13.08 -6.77 10.62
C ARG A 81 -13.03 -7.37 12.03
N SER A 82 -13.95 -8.26 12.35
CA SER A 82 -14.09 -8.84 13.69
C SER A 82 -13.28 -10.11 13.89
N HIS A 83 -12.91 -10.80 12.83
CA HIS A 83 -12.32 -12.15 12.90
C HIS A 83 -11.12 -12.35 11.95
N CYS A 84 -10.36 -11.29 11.67
CA CYS A 84 -9.20 -11.39 10.81
C CYS A 84 -7.97 -11.89 11.57
N THR A 85 -7.42 -13.03 11.17
CA THR A 85 -6.11 -13.51 11.66
C THR A 85 -4.97 -12.80 10.95
N GLN A 86 -3.78 -12.75 11.57
CA GLN A 86 -2.59 -12.16 10.94
C GLN A 86 -2.24 -12.85 9.62
N ARG A 87 -2.38 -14.17 9.53
CA ARG A 87 -2.18 -14.93 8.29
C ARG A 87 -3.17 -14.55 7.18
N GLN A 88 -4.44 -14.37 7.52
CA GLN A 88 -5.46 -13.93 6.56
C GLN A 88 -5.18 -12.51 6.09
N ALA A 89 -4.83 -11.59 6.99
CA ALA A 89 -4.45 -10.23 6.64
C ALA A 89 -3.25 -10.20 5.71
N ARG A 90 -2.23 -11.04 5.98
CA ARG A 90 -1.04 -11.17 5.15
C ARG A 90 -1.36 -11.59 3.72
N ALA A 91 -2.13 -12.66 3.56
CA ALA A 91 -2.52 -13.15 2.23
C ALA A 91 -3.36 -12.12 1.47
N ALA A 92 -4.34 -11.52 2.14
CA ALA A 92 -5.25 -10.55 1.54
C ALA A 92 -4.52 -9.25 1.15
N LEU A 93 -3.63 -8.73 2.02
CA LEU A 93 -2.86 -7.52 1.74
C LEU A 93 -1.91 -7.74 0.55
N SER A 94 -1.22 -8.89 0.50
CA SER A 94 -0.37 -9.27 -0.63
C SER A 94 -1.17 -9.30 -1.93
N GLU A 95 -2.35 -9.93 -1.95
CA GLU A 95 -3.17 -10.02 -3.15
C GLU A 95 -3.71 -8.66 -3.58
N SER A 96 -4.24 -7.85 -2.65
CA SER A 96 -4.71 -6.50 -2.98
C SER A 96 -3.58 -5.58 -3.42
N GLY A 97 -2.38 -5.71 -2.85
CA GLY A 97 -1.20 -4.97 -3.26
C GLY A 97 -0.81 -5.26 -4.71
N LYS A 98 -0.78 -6.56 -5.10
CA LYS A 98 -0.52 -6.97 -6.50
C LYS A 98 -1.55 -6.39 -7.47
N ARG A 99 -2.85 -6.42 -7.12
CA ARG A 99 -3.91 -5.85 -7.97
C ARG A 99 -3.82 -4.33 -8.06
N CYS A 100 -3.47 -3.66 -6.97
CA CYS A 100 -3.23 -2.22 -6.98
C CYS A 100 -1.99 -1.86 -7.82
N ALA A 101 -0.90 -2.65 -7.76
CA ALA A 101 0.26 -2.47 -8.64
C ALA A 101 -0.14 -2.62 -10.12
N GLN A 102 -0.95 -3.64 -10.45
CA GLN A 102 -1.47 -3.83 -11.81
C GLN A 102 -2.33 -2.63 -12.24
N MET A 103 -3.27 -2.18 -11.41
CA MET A 103 -4.10 -1.01 -11.67
C MET A 103 -3.23 0.25 -11.91
N LEU A 104 -2.16 0.45 -11.13
CA LEU A 104 -1.21 1.55 -11.32
C LEU A 104 -0.44 1.42 -12.63
N ALA A 105 0.03 0.22 -12.98
CA ALA A 105 0.77 -0.02 -14.22
C ALA A 105 -0.11 0.28 -15.46
N GLU A 106 -1.33 -0.26 -15.51
CA GLU A 106 -2.28 0.00 -16.59
C GLU A 106 -2.62 1.48 -16.72
N PHE A 107 -2.75 2.14 -15.58
CA PHE A 107 -2.98 3.56 -15.49
C PHE A 107 -1.81 4.39 -16.03
N LEU A 108 -0.58 4.09 -15.61
CA LEU A 108 0.62 4.83 -15.99
C LEU A 108 1.00 4.61 -17.46
N THR A 109 0.70 3.43 -18.02
CA THR A 109 1.02 3.08 -19.41
C THR A 109 -0.14 3.32 -20.39
N GLN A 110 -1.34 3.60 -19.88
CA GLN A 110 -2.58 3.73 -20.66
C GLN A 110 -2.84 2.53 -21.60
N THR A 111 -2.31 1.36 -21.27
CA THR A 111 -2.49 0.14 -22.06
C THR A 111 -3.88 -0.47 -21.84
N ASN A 112 -4.40 -1.16 -22.86
CA ASN A 112 -5.63 -2.00 -22.82
C ASN A 112 -6.92 -1.26 -22.41
N GLY A 113 -7.07 0.01 -22.77
CA GLY A 113 -8.25 0.77 -22.37
C GLY A 113 -8.30 1.13 -20.88
N GLY A 114 -7.20 0.93 -20.19
CA GLY A 114 -6.78 1.14 -18.82
C GLY A 114 -7.66 1.94 -17.87
N VAL A 115 -7.19 2.16 -16.69
CA VAL A 115 -7.88 2.96 -15.65
C VAL A 115 -8.02 4.39 -16.12
N ARG A 116 -9.23 4.80 -16.51
CA ARG A 116 -9.51 6.16 -17.02
C ARG A 116 -9.78 7.16 -15.92
N LYS A 117 -10.24 6.69 -14.76
CA LYS A 117 -10.62 7.52 -13.62
C LYS A 117 -10.30 6.78 -12.34
N PHE A 118 -9.73 7.49 -11.37
CA PHE A 118 -9.53 6.94 -10.04
C PHE A 118 -10.68 7.37 -9.11
N HIS A 119 -11.37 6.41 -8.54
CA HIS A 119 -12.42 6.62 -7.56
C HIS A 119 -11.89 6.30 -6.16
N ARG A 120 -11.60 7.33 -5.42
CA ARG A 120 -11.25 7.21 -4.00
C ARG A 120 -12.38 6.61 -3.18
N ASP A 121 -13.61 7.06 -3.47
CA ASP A 121 -14.83 6.60 -2.81
C ASP A 121 -16.03 6.70 -3.77
N GLY A 122 -17.12 5.98 -3.47
CA GLY A 122 -18.33 5.99 -4.30
C GLY A 122 -19.10 7.32 -4.31
N TRP A 123 -18.87 8.17 -3.28
CA TRP A 123 -19.51 9.49 -3.15
C TRP A 123 -18.62 10.65 -3.61
N ALA A 124 -17.32 10.42 -3.75
CA ALA A 124 -16.38 11.47 -4.15
C ALA A 124 -16.28 11.57 -5.67
N PRO A 125 -16.10 12.78 -6.24
CA PRO A 125 -15.80 12.93 -7.66
C PRO A 125 -14.55 12.12 -8.03
N PRO A 126 -14.54 11.47 -9.20
CA PRO A 126 -13.36 10.76 -9.67
C PRO A 126 -12.22 11.72 -9.98
N TRP A 127 -10.99 11.27 -9.74
CA TRP A 127 -9.80 12.01 -10.12
C TRP A 127 -9.32 11.59 -11.49
N GLN A 128 -8.70 12.54 -12.18
CA GLN A 128 -7.84 12.16 -13.30
C GLN A 128 -6.72 11.28 -12.75
N PRO A 129 -6.42 10.21 -13.46
CA PRO A 129 -5.32 9.38 -13.10
C PRO A 129 -4.00 10.19 -13.15
N GLY A 130 -3.04 9.92 -12.23
CA GLY A 130 -1.74 10.62 -12.18
C GLY A 130 -1.01 10.48 -10.86
N ALA A 131 -0.04 11.35 -10.68
CA ALA A 131 0.76 11.40 -9.48
C ALA A 131 -0.09 11.53 -8.20
N SER A 132 -1.23 12.24 -8.27
CA SER A 132 -2.15 12.41 -7.14
C SER A 132 -2.77 11.08 -6.68
N MET A 133 -3.18 10.22 -7.63
CA MET A 133 -3.68 8.88 -7.32
C MET A 133 -2.60 8.05 -6.63
N PHE A 134 -1.40 8.00 -7.22
CA PHE A 134 -0.26 7.27 -6.67
C PHE A 134 0.08 7.76 -5.25
N ALA A 135 0.23 9.07 -5.09
CA ALA A 135 0.52 9.67 -3.79
C ALA A 135 -0.56 9.35 -2.75
N TYR A 136 -1.84 9.45 -3.12
CA TYR A 136 -2.96 9.15 -2.23
C TYR A 136 -2.95 7.69 -1.75
N MET A 137 -2.68 6.74 -2.64
CA MET A 137 -2.62 5.32 -2.26
C MET A 137 -1.50 5.05 -1.25
N ILE A 138 -0.31 5.62 -1.48
CA ILE A 138 0.81 5.51 -0.55
C ILE A 138 0.51 6.21 0.77
N VAL A 139 0.05 7.45 0.74
CA VAL A 139 -0.24 8.25 1.96
C VAL A 139 -1.29 7.58 2.83
N HIS A 140 -2.35 7.02 2.24
CA HIS A 140 -3.35 6.26 2.97
C HIS A 140 -2.72 5.11 3.78
N ASP A 141 -1.90 4.31 3.14
CA ASP A 141 -1.28 3.16 3.79
C ASP A 141 -0.19 3.57 4.80
N VAL A 142 0.58 4.62 4.49
CA VAL A 142 1.58 5.19 5.42
C VAL A 142 0.92 5.71 6.69
N HIS A 143 -0.24 6.40 6.56
CA HIS A 143 -1.03 6.84 7.70
C HIS A 143 -1.40 5.66 8.62
N HIS A 144 -1.95 4.61 8.04
CA HIS A 144 -2.35 3.43 8.81
C HIS A 144 -1.16 2.63 9.35
N ARG A 145 -0.07 2.56 8.62
CA ARG A 145 1.19 1.96 9.08
C ARG A 145 1.73 2.69 10.31
N GLY A 146 1.69 4.01 10.33
CA GLY A 146 2.03 4.81 11.52
C GLY A 146 1.16 4.47 12.73
N GLN A 147 -0.16 4.34 12.52
CA GLN A 147 -1.09 3.93 13.58
C GLN A 147 -0.76 2.53 14.13
N ILE A 148 -0.44 1.57 13.26
CA ILE A 148 -0.07 0.22 13.64
C ILE A 148 1.19 0.22 14.50
N CYS A 149 2.24 0.91 14.06
CA CYS A 149 3.51 0.98 14.78
C CYS A 149 3.34 1.66 16.15
N MET A 150 2.59 2.76 16.20
CA MET A 150 2.30 3.48 17.44
C MET A 150 1.50 2.60 18.41
N LEU A 151 0.44 1.94 17.92
CA LEU A 151 -0.40 1.07 18.74
C LEU A 151 0.38 -0.14 19.29
N ALA A 152 1.20 -0.78 18.46
CA ALA A 152 2.06 -1.87 18.90
C ALA A 152 3.03 -1.41 20.01
N HIS A 153 3.61 -0.23 19.87
CA HIS A 153 4.48 0.36 20.89
C HIS A 153 3.73 0.64 22.20
N GLN A 154 2.55 1.26 22.15
CA GLN A 154 1.72 1.57 23.32
C GLN A 154 1.24 0.32 24.05
N LEU A 155 1.07 -0.78 23.35
CA LEU A 155 0.70 -2.08 23.92
C LEU A 155 1.88 -2.84 24.55
N GLY A 156 3.09 -2.29 24.49
CA GLY A 156 4.31 -2.93 25.01
C GLY A 156 4.92 -3.97 24.05
N PHE A 157 4.50 -3.99 22.79
CA PHE A 157 5.00 -4.89 21.75
C PHE A 157 5.59 -4.11 20.56
N PRO A 158 6.61 -3.24 20.77
CA PRO A 158 7.18 -2.44 19.69
C PRO A 158 7.80 -3.34 18.62
N LEU A 159 7.87 -2.83 17.40
CA LEU A 159 8.63 -3.51 16.34
C LEU A 159 10.11 -3.64 16.76
N PRO A 160 10.78 -4.74 16.36
CA PRO A 160 12.22 -4.90 16.59
C PRO A 160 13.00 -3.69 16.08
N LYS A 161 13.95 -3.17 16.89
CA LYS A 161 14.76 -1.97 16.52
C LYS A 161 15.38 -2.08 15.12
N LYS A 162 15.93 -3.26 14.78
CA LYS A 162 16.52 -3.53 13.47
C LYS A 162 15.53 -3.31 12.32
N LEU A 163 14.25 -3.65 12.51
CA LEU A 163 13.20 -3.41 11.53
C LEU A 163 12.79 -1.93 11.52
N ALA A 164 12.52 -1.34 12.69
CA ALA A 164 12.08 0.05 12.82
C ALA A 164 13.03 1.04 12.12
N TYR A 165 14.35 0.78 12.18
CA TYR A 165 15.34 1.54 11.41
C TYR A 165 15.50 1.02 9.97
N GLY A 166 15.37 -0.29 9.75
CA GLY A 166 15.59 -0.93 8.46
C GLY A 166 14.61 -0.50 7.38
N ILE A 167 13.38 -0.14 7.73
CA ILE A 167 12.38 0.36 6.77
C ILE A 167 12.75 1.73 6.15
N TRP A 168 13.77 2.41 6.66
CA TRP A 168 14.32 3.63 6.09
C TRP A 168 15.52 3.39 5.17
N SER A 169 16.02 2.17 5.12
CA SER A 169 17.14 1.78 4.25
C SER A 169 16.64 1.47 2.83
N TRP A 170 16.13 2.47 2.14
CA TRP A 170 15.43 2.32 0.85
C TRP A 170 16.25 1.62 -0.22
N GLU A 171 17.53 1.90 -0.33
CA GLU A 171 18.44 1.20 -1.27
C GLU A 171 18.46 -0.31 -1.03
N LYS A 172 18.51 -0.73 0.25
CA LYS A 172 18.46 -2.15 0.62
C LYS A 172 17.09 -2.75 0.27
N LEU A 173 16.00 -2.04 0.58
CA LEU A 173 14.64 -2.48 0.28
C LEU A 173 14.40 -2.60 -1.22
N TRP A 174 14.95 -1.66 -2.01
CA TRP A 174 14.90 -1.69 -3.48
C TRP A 174 15.55 -2.98 -4.03
N ARG A 175 16.74 -3.30 -3.55
CA ARG A 175 17.42 -4.56 -3.91
C ARG A 175 16.65 -5.80 -3.47
N GLN A 176 16.00 -5.77 -2.30
CA GLN A 176 15.15 -6.87 -1.82
C GLN A 176 13.90 -7.07 -2.71
N CYS A 177 13.42 -6.02 -3.35
CA CYS A 177 12.36 -6.10 -4.35
C CYS A 177 12.85 -6.54 -5.74
N GLY A 178 14.16 -6.80 -5.92
CA GLY A 178 14.74 -7.24 -7.18
C GLY A 178 15.14 -6.10 -8.13
N PHE A 179 15.13 -4.84 -7.65
CA PHE A 179 15.48 -3.70 -8.49
C PHE A 179 16.93 -3.25 -8.30
N THR A 180 17.50 -2.71 -9.36
CA THR A 180 18.78 -2.00 -9.30
C THR A 180 18.44 -0.53 -9.05
N SER A 181 18.86 0.04 -7.91
CA SER A 181 18.55 1.44 -7.59
C SER A 181 19.10 2.39 -8.66
N PRO A 182 18.24 3.02 -9.48
CA PRO A 182 18.70 3.93 -10.53
C PRO A 182 19.04 5.33 -9.99
N HIS A 183 18.71 5.59 -8.71
CA HIS A 183 18.72 6.94 -8.14
C HIS A 183 19.98 7.24 -7.33
N LEU A 184 20.90 6.29 -7.18
CA LEU A 184 22.18 6.55 -6.53
C LEU A 184 23.11 7.21 -7.53
N ILE A 185 23.34 8.50 -7.32
CA ILE A 185 24.49 9.17 -7.92
C ILE A 185 25.73 8.42 -7.41
N ARG A 186 26.37 7.64 -8.27
CA ARG A 186 27.66 7.03 -7.93
C ARG A 186 28.60 8.16 -7.51
N ARG A 187 29.00 8.16 -6.24
CA ARG A 187 30.09 9.04 -5.81
C ARG A 187 31.28 8.69 -6.71
N ARG A 188 31.72 9.66 -7.51
CA ARG A 188 32.99 9.60 -8.25
C ARG A 188 34.13 9.67 -7.25
#